data_985ce1892d425afbef2bbd371ccff83a
#
_entry.id   985ce1892d425afbef2bbd371ccff83a
#
_cell.length_a   1.000
_cell.length_b   1.000
_cell.length_c   1.000
_cell.angle_alpha   90.00
_cell.angle_beta   90.00
_cell.angle_gamma   90.00
#
_symmetry.space_group_name_H-M   'P 1'
#
loop_
_entity.id
_entity.type
_entity.pdbx_description
1 polymer ?
#
loop_
_entity_poly.entity_id
_entity_poly.type
_entity_poly.pdbx_seq_one_letter_code
_entity_poly.pdbx_strand_id
1 'polypeptide(L)'
;MMSNEECDKKFFLDTPYPEIKVSSPNPDYAKILLKDYAGAISEFSAIAQYEYGAFRLSKAYPKISNALACIARTEMKHLKIIASLIVELGEDPKYGILRRNKTLFWDASFVNYDATVEAILKQNIQDETMQIAEYNETISAIPDPDIQAVLKRIIQDEQLHIQILNAIVKATPQLY
;
A
#
# COMPACT_ATOMS: atom_id res chain seq x y z
N MET A 1 6.86 -8.67 19.53
CA MET A 1 6.94 -8.05 18.19
C MET A 1 7.66 -9.05 17.30
N MET A 2 7.14 -9.34 16.12
CA MET A 2 7.82 -10.20 15.15
C MET A 2 9.12 -9.55 14.68
N SER A 3 10.14 -10.37 14.41
CA SER A 3 11.37 -9.85 13.81
C SER A 3 11.12 -9.40 12.36
N ASN A 4 12.03 -8.59 11.81
CA ASN A 4 11.95 -8.15 10.43
C ASN A 4 11.93 -9.34 9.46
N GLU A 5 12.77 -10.34 9.73
CA GLU A 5 12.85 -11.55 8.91
C GLU A 5 11.57 -12.40 8.96
N GLU A 6 10.89 -12.47 10.11
CA GLU A 6 9.61 -13.15 10.24
C GLU A 6 8.48 -12.41 9.50
N CYS A 7 8.47 -11.07 9.52
CA CYS A 7 7.55 -10.28 8.72
C CYS A 7 7.76 -10.54 7.23
N ASP A 8 9.00 -10.43 6.76
CA ASP A 8 9.33 -10.58 5.35
C ASP A 8 8.97 -11.98 4.79
N LYS A 9 9.06 -13.04 5.62
CA LYS A 9 8.68 -14.41 5.21
C LYS A 9 7.18 -14.67 5.12
N LYS A 10 6.34 -13.90 5.81
CA LYS A 10 4.90 -14.19 5.94
C LYS A 10 4.00 -13.18 5.26
N PHE A 11 4.44 -11.93 5.16
CA PHE A 11 3.62 -10.80 4.71
C PHE A 11 4.12 -10.21 3.38
N PHE A 12 5.00 -10.93 2.72
CA PHE A 12 5.65 -10.54 1.49
C PHE A 12 5.92 -11.80 0.67
N LEU A 13 5.68 -11.76 -0.63
CA LEU A 13 6.00 -12.88 -1.52
C LEU A 13 7.51 -12.94 -1.80
N ASP A 14 8.07 -14.14 -1.80
CA ASP A 14 9.51 -14.37 -2.06
C ASP A 14 9.89 -14.17 -3.54
N THR A 15 8.93 -13.84 -4.39
CA THR A 15 9.19 -13.49 -5.79
C THR A 15 9.85 -12.09 -5.85
N PRO A 16 11.04 -11.95 -6.46
CA PRO A 16 11.71 -10.66 -6.53
C PRO A 16 10.91 -9.65 -7.35
N TYR A 17 11.04 -8.35 -7.00
CA TYR A 17 10.51 -7.29 -7.84
C TYR A 17 11.33 -7.18 -9.12
N PRO A 18 10.68 -6.82 -10.23
CA PRO A 18 11.39 -6.41 -11.44
C PRO A 18 12.34 -5.24 -11.17
N GLU A 19 13.32 -5.08 -12.04
CA GLU A 19 14.19 -3.92 -12.02
C GLU A 19 13.38 -2.62 -12.13
N ILE A 20 13.72 -1.63 -11.28
CA ILE A 20 13.07 -0.33 -11.32
C ILE A 20 13.70 0.49 -12.42
N LYS A 21 13.00 0.61 -13.53
CA LYS A 21 13.40 1.40 -14.69
C LYS A 21 12.17 1.86 -15.46
N VAL A 22 12.35 2.82 -16.34
CA VAL A 22 11.32 3.33 -17.24
C VAL A 22 11.88 3.41 -18.65
N SER A 23 11.03 3.27 -19.66
CA SER A 23 11.46 3.34 -21.07
C SER A 23 12.03 4.72 -21.42
N SER A 24 11.49 5.80 -20.84
CA SER A 24 11.96 7.16 -20.95
C SER A 24 11.30 8.05 -19.89
N PRO A 25 11.92 9.19 -19.50
CA PRO A 25 11.28 10.18 -18.64
C PRO A 25 9.94 10.63 -19.22
N ASN A 26 8.91 10.65 -18.37
CA ASN A 26 7.54 11.02 -18.75
C ASN A 26 6.80 11.61 -17.54
N PRO A 27 6.74 12.95 -17.40
CA PRO A 27 6.07 13.60 -16.28
C PRO A 27 4.56 13.31 -16.19
N ASP A 28 3.91 12.96 -17.29
CA ASP A 28 2.48 12.62 -17.24
C ASP A 28 2.25 11.22 -16.61
N TYR A 29 3.14 10.27 -16.85
CA TYR A 29 3.11 8.98 -16.15
C TYR A 29 3.43 9.16 -14.66
N ALA A 30 4.40 10.01 -14.32
CA ALA A 30 4.71 10.32 -12.93
C ALA A 30 3.51 10.92 -12.19
N LYS A 31 2.72 11.80 -12.84
CA LYS A 31 1.47 12.35 -12.24
C LYS A 31 0.44 11.27 -11.96
N ILE A 32 0.34 10.25 -12.81
CA ILE A 32 -0.54 9.11 -12.57
C ILE A 32 -0.05 8.34 -11.34
N LEU A 33 1.24 7.98 -11.29
CA LEU A 33 1.84 7.25 -10.17
C LEU A 33 1.80 8.01 -8.84
N LEU A 34 1.78 9.34 -8.82
CA LEU A 34 1.61 10.13 -7.60
C LEU A 34 0.27 9.82 -6.90
N LYS A 35 -0.75 9.39 -7.62
CA LYS A 35 -2.04 8.97 -7.04
C LYS A 35 -1.86 7.67 -6.24
N ASP A 36 -1.18 6.67 -6.81
CA ASP A 36 -0.89 5.40 -6.15
C ASP A 36 0.11 5.59 -5.00
N TYR A 37 1.02 6.55 -5.12
CA TYR A 37 2.03 6.88 -4.13
C TYR A 37 1.46 7.54 -2.88
N ALA A 38 0.68 8.63 -3.03
CA ALA A 38 0.23 9.47 -1.92
C ALA A 38 -1.15 10.12 -2.17
N GLY A 39 -2.06 9.45 -2.86
CA GLY A 39 -3.48 9.81 -2.94
C GLY A 39 -4.27 9.37 -1.70
N ALA A 40 -5.60 9.43 -1.79
CA ALA A 40 -6.48 8.97 -0.72
C ALA A 40 -6.45 7.44 -0.57
N ILE A 41 -6.45 6.71 -1.68
CA ILE A 41 -6.14 5.28 -1.74
C ILE A 41 -4.74 5.18 -2.33
N SER A 42 -3.76 4.81 -1.51
CA SER A 42 -2.35 4.87 -1.89
C SER A 42 -1.47 4.15 -0.88
N GLU A 43 -0.23 3.87 -1.23
CA GLU A 43 0.78 3.30 -0.35
C GLU A 43 0.95 4.10 0.95
N PHE A 44 1.03 5.43 0.84
CA PHE A 44 1.21 6.26 2.02
C PHE A 44 0.00 6.24 2.95
N SER A 45 -1.23 6.20 2.40
CA SER A 45 -2.45 6.03 3.18
C SER A 45 -2.52 4.65 3.83
N ALA A 46 -2.14 3.59 3.11
CA ALA A 46 -2.09 2.23 3.64
C ALA A 46 -1.12 2.12 4.82
N ILE A 47 0.11 2.66 4.69
CA ILE A 47 1.08 2.70 5.79
C ILE A 47 0.47 3.36 7.03
N ALA A 48 -0.12 4.54 6.87
CA ALA A 48 -0.70 5.30 7.98
C ALA A 48 -1.88 4.55 8.62
N GLN A 49 -2.73 3.91 7.80
CA GLN A 49 -3.87 3.11 8.25
C GLN A 49 -3.44 1.87 9.02
N TYR A 50 -2.47 1.11 8.51
CA TYR A 50 -1.94 -0.09 9.16
C TYR A 50 -1.23 0.23 10.47
N GLU A 51 -0.38 1.27 10.50
CA GLU A 51 0.31 1.70 11.72
C GLU A 51 -0.68 2.20 12.79
N TYR A 52 -1.68 3.00 12.39
CA TYR A 52 -2.74 3.39 13.32
C TYR A 52 -3.46 2.17 13.92
N GLY A 53 -3.87 1.21 13.08
CA GLY A 53 -4.51 -0.02 13.51
C GLY A 53 -3.62 -0.84 14.45
N ALA A 54 -2.33 -0.96 14.12
CA ALA A 54 -1.35 -1.67 14.94
C ALA A 54 -1.22 -1.03 16.34
N PHE A 55 -1.05 0.28 16.44
CA PHE A 55 -1.00 0.98 17.73
C PHE A 55 -2.30 0.83 18.50
N ARG A 56 -3.44 0.98 17.84
CA ARG A 56 -4.76 0.92 18.45
C ARG A 56 -5.05 -0.44 19.08
N LEU A 57 -4.62 -1.52 18.42
CA LEU A 57 -4.88 -2.89 18.84
C LEU A 57 -3.79 -3.51 19.74
N SER A 58 -2.68 -2.81 19.94
CA SER A 58 -1.45 -3.36 20.57
C SER A 58 -1.67 -4.03 21.93
N LYS A 59 -2.54 -3.50 22.78
CA LYS A 59 -2.79 -4.02 24.13
C LYS A 59 -3.80 -5.17 24.13
N ALA A 60 -4.91 -5.03 23.40
CA ALA A 60 -6.01 -5.99 23.43
C ALA A 60 -5.79 -7.16 22.45
N TYR A 61 -5.14 -6.90 21.32
CA TYR A 61 -4.97 -7.87 20.22
C TYR A 61 -3.52 -7.86 19.69
N PRO A 62 -2.51 -8.19 20.52
CA PRO A 62 -1.08 -8.03 20.15
C PRO A 62 -0.67 -8.84 18.92
N LYS A 63 -1.31 -9.99 18.64
CA LYS A 63 -1.04 -10.79 17.43
C LYS A 63 -1.54 -10.08 16.16
N ILE A 64 -2.72 -9.47 16.21
CA ILE A 64 -3.29 -8.70 15.11
C ILE A 64 -2.45 -7.43 14.90
N SER A 65 -2.14 -6.72 15.98
CA SER A 65 -1.26 -5.55 15.95
C SER A 65 0.08 -5.86 15.24
N ASN A 66 0.72 -6.96 15.59
CA ASN A 66 1.97 -7.37 14.93
C ASN A 66 1.78 -7.69 13.44
N ALA A 67 0.66 -8.30 13.06
CA ALA A 67 0.37 -8.57 11.65
C ALA A 67 0.19 -7.28 10.85
N LEU A 68 -0.59 -6.32 11.36
CA LEU A 68 -0.77 -5.01 10.71
C LEU A 68 0.56 -4.25 10.57
N ALA A 69 1.40 -4.25 11.61
CA ALA A 69 2.72 -3.63 11.54
C ALA A 69 3.65 -4.31 10.52
N CYS A 70 3.52 -5.63 10.30
CA CYS A 70 4.28 -6.33 9.26
C CYS A 70 3.79 -5.96 7.86
N ILE A 71 2.48 -5.82 7.65
CA ILE A 71 1.92 -5.35 6.38
C ILE A 71 2.39 -3.91 6.12
N ALA A 72 2.30 -2.99 7.08
CA ALA A 72 2.80 -1.62 6.94
C ALA A 72 4.25 -1.54 6.43
N ARG A 73 5.09 -2.51 6.81
CA ARG A 73 6.48 -2.60 6.32
C ARG A 73 6.56 -3.02 4.85
N THR A 74 5.65 -3.85 4.38
CA THR A 74 5.56 -4.21 2.96
C THR A 74 5.10 -2.99 2.17
N GLU A 75 4.08 -2.26 2.63
CA GLU A 75 3.63 -1.00 2.02
C GLU A 75 4.76 0.05 1.95
N MET A 76 5.64 0.09 2.95
CA MET A 76 6.83 0.96 2.91
C MET A 76 7.82 0.56 1.79
N LYS A 77 7.90 -0.73 1.42
CA LYS A 77 8.68 -1.17 0.26
C LYS A 77 8.02 -0.72 -1.04
N HIS A 78 6.70 -0.91 -1.16
CA HIS A 78 5.92 -0.47 -2.32
C HIS A 78 6.04 1.04 -2.52
N LEU A 79 5.86 1.83 -1.46
CA LEU A 79 6.05 3.28 -1.47
C LEU A 79 7.41 3.69 -2.05
N LYS A 80 8.50 3.02 -1.61
CA LYS A 80 9.86 3.31 -2.10
C LYS A 80 10.03 2.95 -3.57
N ILE A 81 9.44 1.85 -4.00
CA ILE A 81 9.47 1.40 -5.40
C ILE A 81 8.77 2.43 -6.29
N ILE A 82 7.57 2.86 -5.93
CA ILE A 82 6.80 3.85 -6.70
C ILE A 82 7.51 5.21 -6.68
N ALA A 83 8.06 5.64 -5.53
CA ALA A 83 8.88 6.85 -5.46
C ALA A 83 10.05 6.82 -6.45
N SER A 84 10.74 5.66 -6.55
CA SER A 84 11.84 5.50 -7.49
C SER A 84 11.38 5.60 -8.95
N LEU A 85 10.25 4.99 -9.31
CA LEU A 85 9.66 5.15 -10.65
C LEU A 85 9.30 6.61 -10.95
N ILE A 86 8.73 7.34 -9.99
CA ILE A 86 8.40 8.77 -10.14
C ILE A 86 9.66 9.61 -10.41
N VAL A 87 10.75 9.32 -9.70
CA VAL A 87 12.05 9.99 -9.89
C VAL A 87 12.65 9.67 -11.27
N GLU A 88 12.62 8.40 -11.69
CA GLU A 88 13.08 7.97 -13.02
C GLU A 88 12.25 8.62 -14.15
N LEU A 89 10.98 8.90 -13.89
CA LEU A 89 10.10 9.62 -14.82
C LEU A 89 10.35 11.15 -14.85
N GLY A 90 11.17 11.67 -13.93
CA GLY A 90 11.60 13.07 -13.91
C GLY A 90 10.76 13.98 -13.01
N GLU A 91 9.98 13.44 -12.07
CA GLU A 91 9.15 14.21 -11.12
C GLU A 91 9.64 14.05 -9.67
N ASP A 92 9.23 15.01 -8.83
CA ASP A 92 9.51 15.03 -7.39
C ASP A 92 8.41 14.23 -6.64
N PRO A 93 8.75 13.14 -5.91
CA PRO A 93 7.78 12.31 -5.20
C PRO A 93 7.27 12.97 -3.91
N LYS A 94 6.66 14.13 -4.01
CA LYS A 94 5.98 14.80 -2.89
C LYS A 94 4.79 13.97 -2.42
N TYR A 95 4.57 13.94 -1.12
CA TYR A 95 3.38 13.31 -0.54
C TYR A 95 2.12 14.08 -0.90
N GLY A 96 1.54 13.75 -2.05
CA GLY A 96 0.34 14.37 -2.59
C GLY A 96 0.18 14.11 -4.09
N ILE A 97 -0.91 14.59 -4.65
CA ILE A 97 -1.23 14.45 -6.07
C ILE A 97 -1.10 15.79 -6.80
N LEU A 98 -0.80 15.75 -8.09
CA LEU A 98 -0.78 16.94 -8.94
C LEU A 98 -2.18 17.18 -9.55
N ARG A 99 -2.79 18.33 -9.23
CA ARG A 99 -4.04 18.78 -9.82
C ARG A 99 -3.89 20.19 -10.36
N ARG A 100 -4.07 20.38 -11.68
CA ARG A 100 -3.92 21.69 -12.36
C ARG A 100 -2.58 22.38 -12.00
N ASN A 101 -1.47 21.62 -12.04
CA ASN A 101 -0.11 22.07 -11.70
C ASN A 101 0.08 22.56 -10.24
N LYS A 102 -0.81 22.16 -9.33
CA LYS A 102 -0.66 22.39 -7.89
C LYS A 102 -0.59 21.05 -7.18
N THR A 103 0.34 20.92 -6.23
CA THR A 103 0.36 19.76 -5.32
C THR A 103 -0.78 19.93 -4.31
N LEU A 104 -1.66 18.94 -4.27
CA LEU A 104 -2.58 18.71 -3.17
C LEU A 104 -1.90 17.70 -2.25
N PHE A 105 -1.40 18.18 -1.14
CA PHE A 105 -0.68 17.34 -0.18
C PHE A 105 -1.61 16.31 0.45
N TRP A 106 -1.02 15.17 0.81
CA TRP A 106 -1.69 14.13 1.58
C TRP A 106 -2.23 14.71 2.91
N ASP A 107 -3.38 14.21 3.33
CA ASP A 107 -4.07 14.67 4.54
C ASP A 107 -4.42 13.49 5.44
N ALA A 108 -4.25 13.67 6.75
CA ALA A 108 -4.53 12.64 7.73
C ALA A 108 -6.02 12.19 7.78
N SER A 109 -6.93 12.96 7.18
CA SER A 109 -8.33 12.57 7.03
C SER A 109 -8.55 11.38 6.08
N PHE A 110 -7.54 10.97 5.32
CA PHE A 110 -7.58 9.75 4.51
C PHE A 110 -7.48 8.47 5.34
N VAL A 111 -7.06 8.58 6.60
CA VAL A 111 -7.02 7.46 7.54
C VAL A 111 -8.38 7.30 8.21
N ASN A 112 -8.90 6.07 8.24
CA ASN A 112 -10.08 5.75 9.03
C ASN A 112 -9.67 5.50 10.49
N TYR A 113 -10.24 6.27 11.40
CA TYR A 113 -9.94 6.22 12.84
C TYR A 113 -10.93 5.38 13.66
N ASP A 114 -11.59 4.39 13.04
CA ASP A 114 -12.44 3.46 13.76
C ASP A 114 -11.68 2.72 14.87
N ALA A 115 -12.40 2.43 15.96
CA ALA A 115 -11.77 1.96 17.18
C ALA A 115 -11.92 0.45 17.40
N THR A 116 -12.82 -0.22 16.67
CA THR A 116 -13.08 -1.65 16.83
C THR A 116 -12.14 -2.48 15.94
N VAL A 117 -11.74 -3.65 16.44
CA VAL A 117 -10.88 -4.55 15.66
C VAL A 117 -11.57 -5.00 14.37
N GLU A 118 -12.86 -5.23 14.41
CA GLU A 118 -13.68 -5.61 13.23
C GLU A 118 -13.66 -4.52 12.17
N ALA A 119 -13.95 -3.26 12.55
CA ALA A 119 -13.97 -2.13 11.64
C ALA A 119 -12.57 -1.89 11.02
N ILE A 120 -11.50 -1.98 11.82
CA ILE A 120 -10.12 -1.84 11.34
C ILE A 120 -9.80 -2.91 10.30
N LEU A 121 -10.08 -4.19 10.59
CA LEU A 121 -9.78 -5.27 9.64
C LEU A 121 -10.61 -5.17 8.36
N LYS A 122 -11.90 -4.85 8.49
CA LYS A 122 -12.79 -4.67 7.34
C LYS A 122 -12.35 -3.50 6.45
N GLN A 123 -11.97 -2.37 7.06
CA GLN A 123 -11.47 -1.22 6.33
C GLN A 123 -10.21 -1.58 5.56
N ASN A 124 -9.22 -2.20 6.22
CA ASN A 124 -7.98 -2.60 5.55
C ASN A 124 -8.24 -3.53 4.35
N ILE A 125 -9.13 -4.54 4.47
CA ILE A 125 -9.50 -5.40 3.34
C ILE A 125 -10.13 -4.61 2.18
N GLN A 126 -10.96 -3.62 2.50
CA GLN A 126 -11.58 -2.76 1.51
C GLN A 126 -10.53 -1.87 0.82
N ASP A 127 -9.63 -1.28 1.58
CA ASP A 127 -8.56 -0.40 1.06
C ASP A 127 -7.62 -1.16 0.12
N GLU A 128 -7.18 -2.38 0.49
CA GLU A 128 -6.40 -3.26 -0.39
C GLU A 128 -7.13 -3.59 -1.70
N THR A 129 -8.43 -3.87 -1.59
CA THR A 129 -9.25 -4.16 -2.77
C THR A 129 -9.33 -2.94 -3.71
N MET A 130 -9.48 -1.75 -3.15
CA MET A 130 -9.48 -0.49 -3.89
C MET A 130 -8.10 -0.19 -4.47
N GLN A 131 -7.02 -0.44 -3.72
CA GLN A 131 -5.64 -0.25 -4.18
C GLN A 131 -5.34 -1.12 -5.42
N ILE A 132 -5.76 -2.39 -5.41
CA ILE A 132 -5.63 -3.27 -6.58
C ILE A 132 -6.39 -2.70 -7.80
N ALA A 133 -7.58 -2.13 -7.59
CA ALA A 133 -8.35 -1.51 -8.67
C ALA A 133 -7.63 -0.28 -9.24
N GLU A 134 -7.09 0.61 -8.36
CA GLU A 134 -6.29 1.77 -8.77
C GLU A 134 -5.06 1.35 -9.57
N TYR A 135 -4.30 0.34 -9.13
CA TYR A 135 -3.15 -0.18 -9.88
C TYR A 135 -3.53 -0.71 -11.25
N ASN A 136 -4.67 -1.39 -11.40
CA ASN A 136 -5.13 -1.86 -12.69
C ASN A 136 -5.52 -0.70 -13.62
N GLU A 137 -6.09 0.40 -13.10
CA GLU A 137 -6.32 1.64 -13.85
C GLU A 137 -4.99 2.25 -14.30
N THR A 138 -4.01 2.35 -13.39
CA THR A 138 -2.67 2.87 -13.68
C THR A 138 -1.96 2.03 -14.76
N ILE A 139 -2.00 0.70 -14.66
CA ILE A 139 -1.46 -0.23 -15.67
C ILE A 139 -2.10 0.01 -17.05
N SER A 140 -3.40 0.27 -17.07
CA SER A 140 -4.12 0.55 -18.32
C SER A 140 -3.77 1.91 -18.90
N ALA A 141 -3.45 2.89 -18.06
CA ALA A 141 -3.13 4.26 -18.46
C ALA A 141 -1.66 4.45 -18.87
N ILE A 142 -0.75 3.61 -18.36
CA ILE A 142 0.71 3.72 -18.61
C ILE A 142 1.17 2.53 -19.47
N PRO A 143 1.35 2.69 -20.79
CA PRO A 143 1.79 1.60 -21.69
C PRO A 143 3.32 1.37 -21.65
N ASP A 144 3.96 1.55 -20.50
CA ASP A 144 5.35 1.23 -20.23
C ASP A 144 5.44 -0.17 -19.62
N PRO A 145 6.08 -1.15 -20.31
CA PRO A 145 6.08 -2.54 -19.86
C PRO A 145 6.87 -2.76 -18.56
N ASP A 146 7.89 -1.95 -18.28
CA ASP A 146 8.70 -2.06 -17.08
C ASP A 146 7.88 -1.56 -15.87
N ILE A 147 7.19 -0.43 -15.99
CA ILE A 147 6.27 0.08 -14.96
C ILE A 147 5.14 -0.93 -14.71
N GLN A 148 4.52 -1.43 -15.77
CA GLN A 148 3.44 -2.42 -15.66
C GLN A 148 3.90 -3.70 -14.94
N ALA A 149 5.11 -4.18 -15.20
CA ALA A 149 5.66 -5.37 -14.55
C ALA A 149 5.84 -5.15 -13.04
N VAL A 150 6.32 -3.98 -12.62
CA VAL A 150 6.48 -3.60 -11.21
C VAL A 150 5.11 -3.54 -10.52
N LEU A 151 4.14 -2.83 -11.09
CA LEU A 151 2.79 -2.70 -10.51
C LEU A 151 2.07 -4.06 -10.40
N LYS A 152 2.20 -4.93 -11.41
CA LYS A 152 1.66 -6.30 -11.35
C LYS A 152 2.29 -7.13 -10.23
N ARG A 153 3.57 -6.90 -9.91
CA ARG A 153 4.23 -7.58 -8.80
C ARG A 153 3.74 -7.04 -7.44
N ILE A 154 3.53 -5.73 -7.31
CA ILE A 154 2.94 -5.12 -6.11
C ILE A 154 1.53 -5.70 -5.88
N ILE A 155 0.67 -5.76 -6.90
CA ILE A 155 -0.69 -6.34 -6.80
C ILE A 155 -0.67 -7.75 -6.19
N GLN A 156 0.36 -8.56 -6.43
CA GLN A 156 0.46 -9.89 -5.83
C GLN A 156 0.64 -9.84 -4.30
N ASP A 157 1.36 -8.85 -3.78
CA ASP A 157 1.50 -8.66 -2.34
C ASP A 157 0.20 -8.14 -1.73
N GLU A 158 -0.54 -7.23 -2.39
CA GLU A 158 -1.87 -6.78 -1.92
C GLU A 158 -2.88 -7.94 -1.86
N GLN A 159 -2.82 -8.84 -2.83
CA GLN A 159 -3.64 -10.07 -2.81
C GLN A 159 -3.28 -10.98 -1.63
N LEU A 160 -2.00 -11.08 -1.28
CA LEU A 160 -1.54 -11.81 -0.09
C LEU A 160 -2.04 -11.12 1.19
N HIS A 161 -1.97 -9.80 1.28
CA HIS A 161 -2.47 -9.03 2.43
C HIS A 161 -3.97 -9.29 2.65
N ILE A 162 -4.79 -9.26 1.60
CA ILE A 162 -6.23 -9.59 1.68
C ILE A 162 -6.43 -11.02 2.21
N GLN A 163 -5.65 -12.01 1.74
CA GLN A 163 -5.75 -13.38 2.22
C GLN A 163 -5.41 -13.50 3.71
N ILE A 164 -4.36 -12.82 4.16
CA ILE A 164 -3.93 -12.80 5.56
C ILE A 164 -4.99 -12.15 6.44
N LEU A 165 -5.51 -10.97 6.04
CA LEU A 165 -6.54 -10.26 6.78
C LEU A 165 -7.83 -11.08 6.90
N ASN A 166 -8.27 -11.73 5.82
CA ASN A 166 -9.41 -12.64 5.85
C ASN A 166 -9.18 -13.86 6.77
N ALA A 167 -7.95 -14.39 6.80
CA ALA A 167 -7.61 -15.47 7.72
C ALA A 167 -7.66 -15.02 9.18
N ILE A 168 -7.22 -13.80 9.48
CA ILE A 168 -7.31 -13.20 10.84
C ILE A 168 -8.78 -13.03 11.24
N VAL A 169 -9.63 -12.51 10.36
CA VAL A 169 -11.08 -12.37 10.60
C VAL A 169 -11.70 -13.72 10.95
N LYS A 170 -11.46 -14.76 10.14
CA LYS A 170 -11.96 -16.12 10.37
C LYS A 170 -11.45 -16.75 11.67
N ALA A 171 -10.24 -16.46 12.07
CA ALA A 171 -9.62 -16.99 13.29
C ALA A 171 -10.08 -16.29 14.58
N THR A 172 -10.86 -15.20 14.47
CA THR A 172 -11.28 -14.38 15.59
C THR A 172 -12.83 -14.31 15.68
N PRO A 173 -13.53 -15.45 15.86
CA PRO A 173 -15.01 -15.53 15.79
C PRO A 173 -15.73 -14.67 16.83
N GLN A 174 -15.06 -14.27 17.93
CA GLN A 174 -15.62 -13.42 18.98
C GLN A 174 -15.78 -11.94 18.56
N LEU A 175 -15.50 -11.62 17.30
CA LEU A 175 -15.65 -10.27 16.73
C LEU A 175 -17.06 -10.08 16.10
N TYR A 176 -17.90 -11.15 16.09
CA TYR A 176 -19.23 -11.16 15.49
C TYR A 176 -20.28 -11.57 16.51
#